data_f8bf17f2bf28a636efa0b59d51c78684
#
_entry.id   f8bf17f2bf28a636efa0b59d51c78684
#
_cell.length_a   1.000
_cell.length_b   1.000
_cell.length_c   1.000
_cell.angle_alpha   90.00
_cell.angle_beta   90.00
_cell.angle_gamma   90.00
#
_symmetry.space_group_name_H-M   'P 1'
#
loop_
_entity.id
_entity.type
_entity.pdbx_description
1 polymer ?
#
loop_
_entity_poly.entity_id
_entity_poly.type
_entity_poly.pdbx_seq_one_letter_code
_entity_poly.pdbx_strand_id
1 'polypeptide(L)'
;MERLDIAEAYKFWDTLRDGNQLTEIRLIANDGRTASGIFDNVEDLIRCVKPYTNDWNVYYTINRLPDDARGLPQYNKIIVRPKQTCNDNMITLRDYVCVDLDSIRLSGTNATDEQVNYTQKKANEVYQFLKDNGFNPCVVAKSGNG
;
A
#
# COMPACT_ATOMS: atom_id res chain seq x y z
N MET A 1 -15.49 -4.00 -15.24
CA MET A 1 -14.94 -4.88 -14.19
C MET A 1 -14.51 -3.98 -13.04
N GLU A 2 -15.05 -4.20 -11.86
CA GLU A 2 -14.70 -3.41 -10.68
C GLU A 2 -13.26 -3.77 -10.27
N ARG A 3 -12.33 -2.80 -10.31
CA ARG A 3 -10.90 -3.03 -10.01
C ARG A 3 -10.59 -2.99 -8.51
N LEU A 4 -11.50 -2.46 -7.69
CA LEU A 4 -11.36 -2.46 -6.24
C LEU A 4 -11.97 -3.73 -5.68
N ASP A 5 -11.16 -4.61 -5.17
CA ASP A 5 -11.63 -5.73 -4.36
C ASP A 5 -11.91 -5.22 -2.94
N ILE A 6 -13.19 -5.14 -2.62
CA ILE A 6 -13.66 -4.63 -1.31
C ILE A 6 -13.25 -5.58 -0.19
N ALA A 7 -13.27 -6.89 -0.41
CA ALA A 7 -12.86 -7.86 0.60
C ALA A 7 -11.37 -7.75 0.92
N GLU A 8 -10.52 -7.55 -0.11
CA GLU A 8 -9.10 -7.30 0.10
C GLU A 8 -8.82 -5.93 0.78
N ALA A 9 -9.64 -4.91 0.54
CA ALA A 9 -9.52 -3.62 1.25
C ALA A 9 -9.80 -3.77 2.75
N TYR A 10 -10.85 -4.52 3.14
CA TYR A 10 -11.11 -4.84 4.55
C TYR A 10 -9.98 -5.67 5.16
N LYS A 11 -9.54 -6.72 4.47
CA LYS A 11 -8.45 -7.58 4.93
C LYS A 11 -7.14 -6.79 5.13
N PHE A 12 -6.81 -5.90 4.20
CA PHE A 12 -5.70 -4.97 4.36
C PHE A 12 -5.82 -4.14 5.63
N TRP A 13 -7.00 -3.52 5.83
CA TRP A 13 -7.26 -2.69 6.99
C TRP A 13 -7.10 -3.47 8.29
N ASP A 14 -7.80 -4.60 8.42
CA ASP A 14 -7.77 -5.46 9.62
C ASP A 14 -6.38 -6.02 9.94
N THR A 15 -5.53 -6.15 8.91
CA THR A 15 -4.17 -6.67 9.10
C THR A 15 -3.18 -5.60 9.53
N LEU A 16 -3.30 -4.38 8.99
CA LEU A 16 -2.28 -3.33 9.14
C LEU A 16 -2.72 -2.18 10.04
N ARG A 17 -3.97 -2.14 10.49
CA ARG A 17 -4.50 -1.04 11.29
C ARG A 17 -5.26 -1.54 12.49
N ASP A 18 -5.06 -0.85 13.61
CA ASP A 18 -5.82 -1.03 14.84
C ASP A 18 -6.74 0.18 15.05
N GLY A 19 -8.02 -0.09 15.29
CA GLY A 19 -9.00 0.95 15.59
C GLY A 19 -9.04 2.04 14.52
N ASN A 20 -8.81 3.28 14.94
CA ASN A 20 -8.85 4.47 14.10
C ASN A 20 -7.46 5.00 13.69
N GLN A 21 -6.47 4.12 13.56
CA GLN A 21 -5.15 4.50 13.06
C GLN A 21 -5.24 5.04 11.62
N LEU A 22 -4.44 6.08 11.35
CA LEU A 22 -4.47 6.78 10.07
C LEU A 22 -3.59 6.10 9.01
N THR A 23 -4.11 6.06 7.78
CA THR A 23 -3.33 5.71 6.59
C THR A 23 -3.51 6.77 5.50
N GLU A 24 -2.46 7.07 4.74
CA GLU A 24 -2.60 7.79 3.48
C GLU A 24 -2.86 6.80 2.34
N ILE A 25 -3.84 7.12 1.53
CA ILE A 25 -4.02 6.55 0.20
C ILE A 25 -3.47 7.54 -0.81
N ARG A 26 -2.56 7.08 -1.64
CA ARG A 26 -2.03 7.87 -2.76
C ARG A 26 -2.45 7.26 -4.07
N LEU A 27 -3.03 8.07 -4.91
CA LEU A 27 -3.49 7.68 -6.24
C LEU A 27 -2.57 8.30 -7.27
N ILE A 28 -2.10 7.49 -8.22
CA ILE A 28 -1.23 7.93 -9.32
C ILE A 28 -1.87 7.50 -10.64
N ALA A 29 -2.28 8.49 -11.42
CA ALA A 29 -2.84 8.26 -12.75
C ALA A 29 -1.74 7.93 -13.77
N ASN A 30 -2.11 7.28 -14.87
CA ASN A 30 -1.19 6.94 -15.95
C ASN A 30 -0.52 8.16 -16.59
N ASP A 31 -1.14 9.34 -16.51
CA ASP A 31 -0.58 10.62 -16.99
C ASP A 31 0.28 11.36 -15.96
N GLY A 32 0.58 10.72 -14.81
CA GLY A 32 1.41 11.26 -13.74
C GLY A 32 0.69 12.18 -12.76
N ARG A 33 -0.62 12.43 -12.91
CA ARG A 33 -1.38 13.17 -11.89
C ARG A 33 -1.41 12.37 -10.60
N THR A 34 -1.35 13.08 -9.48
CA THR A 34 -1.44 12.48 -8.14
C THR A 34 -2.69 12.98 -7.42
N ALA A 35 -3.26 12.13 -6.58
CA ALA A 35 -4.26 12.49 -5.60
C ALA A 35 -3.93 11.82 -4.26
N SER A 36 -4.41 12.37 -3.17
CA SER A 36 -4.15 11.84 -1.83
C SER A 36 -5.38 12.00 -0.95
N GLY A 37 -5.57 11.03 -0.06
CA GLY A 37 -6.58 11.05 1.01
C GLY A 37 -6.04 10.35 2.25
N ILE A 38 -6.45 10.81 3.42
CA ILE A 38 -6.07 10.25 4.72
C ILE A 38 -7.34 9.73 5.39
N PHE A 39 -7.29 8.48 5.85
CA PHE A 39 -8.45 7.79 6.40
C PHE A 39 -8.11 7.10 7.71
N ASP A 40 -9.08 7.03 8.62
CA ASP A 40 -9.04 6.31 9.90
C ASP A 40 -10.11 5.22 10.00
N ASN A 41 -10.83 4.98 8.91
CA ASN A 41 -11.75 3.85 8.77
C ASN A 41 -11.82 3.38 7.31
N VAL A 42 -12.13 2.10 7.13
CA VAL A 42 -12.12 1.45 5.83
C VAL A 42 -13.33 1.83 4.98
N GLU A 43 -14.47 2.12 5.57
CA GLU A 43 -15.71 2.49 4.87
C GLU A 43 -15.55 3.80 4.11
N ASP A 44 -15.01 4.83 4.78
CA ASP A 44 -14.71 6.11 4.16
C ASP A 44 -13.63 5.99 3.10
N LEU A 45 -12.60 5.18 3.36
CA LEU A 45 -11.55 4.86 2.38
C LEU A 45 -12.17 4.27 1.11
N ILE A 46 -12.95 3.19 1.22
CA ILE A 46 -13.58 2.52 0.08
C ILE A 46 -14.48 3.49 -0.67
N ARG A 47 -15.35 4.22 0.03
CA ARG A 47 -16.28 5.18 -0.55
C ARG A 47 -15.54 6.26 -1.37
N CYS A 48 -14.44 6.79 -0.85
CA CYS A 48 -13.69 7.87 -1.48
C CYS A 48 -12.75 7.40 -2.59
N VAL A 49 -12.20 6.17 -2.50
CA VAL A 49 -11.24 5.64 -3.48
C VAL A 49 -11.94 4.99 -4.69
N LYS A 50 -13.10 4.37 -4.48
CA LYS A 50 -13.84 3.64 -5.52
C LYS A 50 -13.99 4.38 -6.86
N PRO A 51 -14.29 5.70 -6.91
CA PRO A 51 -14.41 6.44 -8.18
C PRO A 51 -13.12 6.49 -9.02
N TYR A 52 -11.96 6.24 -8.42
CA TYR A 52 -10.66 6.40 -9.06
C TYR A 52 -10.04 5.09 -9.56
N THR A 53 -10.53 3.93 -9.12
CA THR A 53 -9.86 2.64 -9.30
C THR A 53 -9.74 2.15 -10.75
N ASN A 54 -10.47 2.74 -11.70
CA ASN A 54 -10.37 2.36 -13.12
C ASN A 54 -9.15 2.97 -13.82
N ASP A 55 -8.77 4.20 -13.45
CA ASP A 55 -7.79 5.01 -14.17
C ASP A 55 -6.55 5.37 -13.34
N TRP A 56 -6.52 5.00 -12.06
CA TRP A 56 -5.47 5.35 -11.12
C TRP A 56 -4.93 4.11 -10.42
N ASN A 57 -3.61 4.05 -10.27
CA ASN A 57 -2.99 3.09 -9.38
C ASN A 57 -3.16 3.55 -7.93
N VAL A 58 -3.47 2.60 -7.05
CA VAL A 58 -3.74 2.85 -5.63
C VAL A 58 -2.56 2.39 -4.79
N TYR A 59 -2.00 3.29 -4.00
CA TYR A 59 -0.93 3.03 -3.06
C TYR A 59 -1.38 3.42 -1.66
N TYR A 60 -0.79 2.82 -0.65
CA TYR A 60 -1.08 3.12 0.75
C TYR A 60 0.19 3.14 1.59
N THR A 61 0.17 3.90 2.69
CA THR A 61 1.26 3.86 3.67
C THR A 61 1.16 2.58 4.50
N ILE A 62 2.25 1.80 4.55
CA ILE A 62 2.31 0.58 5.36
C ILE A 62 2.27 0.95 6.84
N ASN A 63 3.06 1.93 7.25
CA ASN A 63 3.07 2.44 8.61
C ASN A 63 2.00 3.52 8.82
N ARG A 64 1.45 3.56 10.04
CA ARG A 64 0.44 4.54 10.42
C ARG A 64 0.99 5.96 10.42
N LEU A 65 0.12 6.91 10.11
CA LEU A 65 0.40 8.33 10.28
C LEU A 65 0.16 8.77 11.72
N PRO A 66 0.79 9.86 12.18
CA PRO A 66 0.50 10.45 13.47
C PRO A 66 -0.88 11.11 13.49
N ASP A 67 -1.45 11.26 14.68
CA ASP A 67 -2.83 11.74 14.85
C ASP A 67 -3.06 13.17 14.36
N ASP A 68 -2.05 14.01 14.34
CA ASP A 68 -2.12 15.38 13.81
C ASP A 68 -2.37 15.44 12.29
N ALA A 69 -2.14 14.33 11.57
CA ALA A 69 -2.50 14.22 10.16
C ALA A 69 -4.01 14.36 9.91
N ARG A 70 -4.88 14.22 10.94
CA ARG A 70 -6.30 14.56 10.85
C ARG A 70 -6.55 16.05 10.55
N GLY A 71 -5.61 16.91 10.88
CA GLY A 71 -5.67 18.34 10.56
C GLY A 71 -5.37 18.68 9.10
N LEU A 72 -4.92 17.71 8.31
CA LEU A 72 -4.59 17.96 6.89
C LEU A 72 -5.86 18.05 6.03
N PRO A 73 -5.82 18.87 4.95
CA PRO A 73 -6.99 19.10 4.09
C PRO A 73 -7.59 17.83 3.48
N GLN A 74 -6.78 16.78 3.27
CA GLN A 74 -7.18 15.50 2.67
C GLN A 74 -7.74 14.48 3.68
N TYR A 75 -7.97 14.85 4.93
CA TYR A 75 -8.60 13.95 5.89
C TYR A 75 -10.05 13.62 5.47
N ASN A 76 -10.35 12.33 5.43
CA ASN A 76 -11.63 11.73 5.00
C ASN A 76 -12.13 12.16 3.60
N LYS A 77 -11.23 12.54 2.70
CA LYS A 77 -11.54 12.84 1.29
C LYS A 77 -10.31 12.70 0.39
N ILE A 78 -10.55 12.46 -0.90
CA ILE A 78 -9.50 12.51 -1.93
C ILE A 78 -9.38 13.93 -2.46
N ILE A 79 -8.15 14.46 -2.48
CA ILE A 79 -7.81 15.72 -3.13
C ILE A 79 -6.89 15.42 -4.31
N VAL A 80 -7.33 15.80 -5.51
CA VAL A 80 -6.51 15.72 -6.73
C VAL A 80 -5.54 16.89 -6.75
N ARG A 81 -4.27 16.62 -7.07
CA ARG A 81 -3.15 17.60 -7.05
C ARG A 81 -3.06 18.32 -5.69
N PRO A 82 -2.95 17.58 -4.58
CA PRO A 82 -2.82 18.20 -3.26
C PRO A 82 -1.55 19.04 -3.20
N LYS A 83 -1.59 20.15 -2.47
CA LYS A 83 -0.40 20.99 -2.23
C LYS A 83 0.66 20.26 -1.43
N GLN A 84 0.25 19.31 -0.61
CA GLN A 84 1.10 18.52 0.27
C GLN A 84 0.57 17.08 0.36
N THR A 85 1.46 16.12 0.32
CA THR A 85 1.23 14.69 0.64
C THR A 85 2.04 14.31 1.86
N CYS A 86 1.72 13.19 2.47
CA CYS A 86 2.54 12.66 3.56
C CYS A 86 3.95 12.30 3.04
N ASN A 87 4.93 12.43 3.90
CA ASN A 87 6.33 12.10 3.61
C ASN A 87 6.93 11.31 4.79
N ASP A 88 8.15 10.81 4.60
CA ASP A 88 8.81 9.94 5.58
C ASP A 88 9.02 10.59 6.95
N ASN A 89 9.18 11.93 7.00
CA ASN A 89 9.34 12.65 8.27
C ASN A 89 8.07 12.63 9.13
N MET A 90 6.90 12.37 8.54
CA MET A 90 5.65 12.21 9.25
C MET A 90 5.51 10.80 9.88
N ILE A 91 6.29 9.82 9.42
CA ILE A 91 6.27 8.46 9.96
C ILE A 91 7.19 8.38 11.17
N THR A 92 6.65 8.67 12.34
CA THR A 92 7.42 8.69 13.61
C THR A 92 7.54 7.31 14.25
N LEU A 93 6.61 6.40 13.96
CA LEU A 93 6.60 5.01 14.43
C LEU A 93 6.54 4.06 13.23
N ARG A 94 7.36 3.03 13.29
CA ARG A 94 7.40 1.98 12.25
C ARG A 94 6.97 0.66 12.88
N ASP A 95 5.68 0.35 12.73
CA ASP A 95 5.10 -0.91 13.19
C ASP A 95 5.49 -2.07 12.25
N TYR A 96 5.77 -1.74 10.98
CA TYR A 96 6.07 -2.71 9.92
C TYR A 96 7.33 -2.32 9.13
N VAL A 97 8.07 -3.33 8.72
CA VAL A 97 9.15 -3.22 7.74
C VAL A 97 8.71 -3.92 6.46
N CYS A 98 8.80 -3.21 5.34
CA CYS A 98 8.53 -3.78 4.02
C CYS A 98 9.81 -4.39 3.45
N VAL A 99 9.71 -5.64 2.98
CA VAL A 99 10.74 -6.27 2.15
C VAL A 99 10.15 -6.43 0.76
N ASP A 100 10.68 -5.69 -0.19
CA ASP A 100 10.25 -5.74 -1.59
C ASP A 100 11.21 -6.63 -2.40
N LEU A 101 10.64 -7.55 -3.16
CA LEU A 101 11.38 -8.53 -3.96
C LEU A 101 10.91 -8.46 -5.41
N ASP A 102 11.71 -7.83 -6.25
CA ASP A 102 11.45 -7.72 -7.67
C ASP A 102 12.20 -8.75 -8.50
N SER A 103 11.55 -9.24 -9.56
CA SER A 103 12.20 -10.08 -10.55
C SER A 103 13.25 -9.27 -11.34
N ILE A 104 14.43 -9.86 -11.56
CA ILE A 104 15.47 -9.25 -12.41
C ILE A 104 14.99 -9.31 -13.86
N ARG A 105 14.63 -8.16 -14.44
CA ARG A 105 14.11 -8.03 -15.80
C ARG A 105 14.49 -6.69 -16.42
N LEU A 106 14.32 -6.57 -17.74
CA LEU A 106 14.46 -5.29 -18.42
C LEU A 106 13.33 -4.33 -17.99
N SER A 107 13.67 -3.07 -17.78
CA SER A 107 12.67 -2.05 -17.43
C SER A 107 11.58 -1.96 -18.48
N GLY A 108 10.32 -1.88 -18.04
CA GLY A 108 9.15 -1.79 -18.93
C GLY A 108 8.69 -3.12 -19.53
N THR A 109 9.29 -4.26 -19.14
CA THR A 109 8.83 -5.60 -19.55
C THR A 109 8.12 -6.32 -18.40
N ASN A 110 7.22 -7.24 -18.74
CA ASN A 110 6.65 -8.16 -17.76
C ASN A 110 7.66 -9.25 -17.40
N ALA A 111 7.60 -9.73 -16.15
CA ALA A 111 8.38 -10.91 -15.75
C ALA A 111 7.88 -12.15 -16.47
N THR A 112 8.81 -13.05 -16.84
CA THR A 112 8.46 -14.39 -17.31
C THR A 112 8.03 -15.27 -16.14
N ASP A 113 7.31 -16.36 -16.42
CA ASP A 113 6.89 -17.31 -15.37
C ASP A 113 8.10 -17.88 -14.61
N GLU A 114 9.23 -18.11 -15.29
CA GLU A 114 10.46 -18.57 -14.65
C GLU A 114 11.01 -17.53 -13.66
N GLN A 115 11.03 -16.25 -14.04
CA GLN A 115 11.46 -15.15 -13.19
C GLN A 115 10.53 -14.99 -11.98
N VAL A 116 9.21 -15.08 -12.18
CA VAL A 116 8.22 -15.04 -11.10
C VAL A 116 8.42 -16.20 -10.14
N ASN A 117 8.61 -17.43 -10.63
CA ASN A 117 8.84 -18.61 -9.80
C ASN A 117 10.16 -18.51 -9.00
N TYR A 118 11.21 -17.96 -9.61
CA TYR A 118 12.47 -17.71 -8.90
C TYR A 118 12.28 -16.69 -7.77
N THR A 119 11.59 -15.56 -8.04
CA THR A 119 11.30 -14.53 -7.03
C THR A 119 10.45 -15.10 -5.91
N GLN A 120 9.44 -15.91 -6.21
CA GLN A 120 8.61 -16.58 -5.20
C GLN A 120 9.44 -17.51 -4.29
N LYS A 121 10.38 -18.25 -4.86
CA LYS A 121 11.31 -19.09 -4.08
C LYS A 121 12.15 -18.24 -3.14
N LYS A 122 12.68 -17.11 -3.63
CA LYS A 122 13.45 -16.17 -2.80
C LYS A 122 12.59 -15.53 -1.71
N ALA A 123 11.34 -15.20 -2.01
CA ALA A 123 10.40 -14.69 -1.00
C ALA A 123 10.19 -15.68 0.15
N ASN A 124 10.06 -16.97 -0.15
CA ASN A 124 9.94 -18.01 0.85
C ASN A 124 11.22 -18.17 1.70
N GLU A 125 12.41 -18.06 1.08
CA GLU A 125 13.68 -18.08 1.81
C GLU A 125 13.80 -16.89 2.77
N VAL A 126 13.45 -15.68 2.33
CA VAL A 126 13.45 -14.46 3.15
C VAL A 126 12.41 -14.56 4.28
N TYR A 127 11.21 -15.04 3.97
CA TYR A 127 10.17 -15.27 4.98
C TYR A 127 10.67 -16.20 6.10
N GLN A 128 11.26 -17.33 5.72
CA GLN A 128 11.80 -18.28 6.70
C GLN A 128 12.96 -17.67 7.50
N PHE A 129 13.87 -16.97 6.85
CA PHE A 129 14.97 -16.27 7.52
C PHE A 129 14.46 -15.28 8.57
N LEU A 130 13.46 -14.44 8.22
CA LEU A 130 12.88 -13.48 9.16
C LEU A 130 12.26 -14.20 10.35
N LYS A 131 11.51 -15.27 10.12
CA LYS A 131 10.87 -16.07 11.16
C LYS A 131 11.92 -16.69 12.10
N ASP A 132 12.98 -17.27 11.57
CA ASP A 132 14.04 -17.91 12.36
C ASP A 132 14.84 -16.90 13.20
N ASN A 133 14.83 -15.62 12.80
CA ASN A 133 15.48 -14.52 13.54
C ASN A 133 14.51 -13.72 14.42
N GLY A 134 13.33 -14.27 14.73
CA GLY A 134 12.41 -13.70 15.71
C GLY A 134 11.48 -12.59 15.18
N PHE A 135 11.49 -12.31 13.86
CA PHE A 135 10.48 -11.48 13.24
C PHE A 135 9.17 -12.27 13.09
N ASN A 136 8.05 -11.59 13.19
CA ASN A 136 6.75 -12.18 12.94
C ASN A 136 6.22 -11.67 11.60
N PRO A 137 6.50 -12.34 10.45
CA PRO A 137 6.01 -11.90 9.16
C PRO A 137 4.48 -12.00 9.14
N CYS A 138 3.80 -10.86 8.95
CA CYS A 138 2.35 -10.82 9.04
C CYS A 138 1.66 -10.84 7.68
N VAL A 139 2.31 -10.36 6.64
CA VAL A 139 1.73 -10.25 5.28
C VAL A 139 2.73 -10.69 4.24
N VAL A 140 2.28 -11.53 3.33
CA VAL A 140 2.97 -11.82 2.06
C VAL A 140 2.00 -11.43 0.94
N ALA A 141 2.41 -10.49 0.09
CA ALA A 141 1.61 -10.01 -1.02
C ALA A 141 2.33 -10.29 -2.35
N LYS A 142 1.54 -10.54 -3.40
CA LYS A 142 2.02 -10.69 -4.77
C LYS A 142 1.48 -9.56 -5.62
N SER A 143 2.37 -8.74 -6.19
CA SER A 143 1.99 -7.55 -6.97
C SER A 143 1.70 -7.84 -8.45
N GLY A 144 1.78 -9.09 -8.89
CA GLY A 144 1.51 -9.51 -10.27
C GLY A 144 2.77 -9.63 -11.14
N ASN A 145 3.83 -8.91 -10.86
CA ASN A 145 5.13 -8.99 -11.58
C ASN A 145 6.30 -9.41 -10.67
N GLY A 146 6.05 -9.64 -9.41
CA GLY A 146 7.03 -10.08 -8.43
C GLY A 146 6.39 -10.85 -7.31
#